data_7eb5f06d3e2cbe47c74883fb92a8d07a
#
_entry.id   7eb5f06d3e2cbe47c74883fb92a8d07a
#
_cell.length_a   1.000
_cell.length_b   1.000
_cell.length_c   1.000
_cell.angle_alpha   90.00
_cell.angle_beta   90.00
_cell.angle_gamma   90.00
#
_symmetry.space_group_name_H-M   'P 1'
#
loop_
_entity.id
_entity.type
_entity.pdbx_description
1 polymer ?
#
loop_
_entity_poly.entity_id
_entity_poly.type
_entity_poly.pdbx_seq_one_letter_code
_entity_poly.pdbx_strand_id
1 'polypeptide(L)'
;MGAVALTGSAQYVGHKAFDNCYAGVQLGGSTPMKGHAFFGSARTLMGFQLGKQFTPTVGVELQTTLGINTSGVGQRGTQNAIDNIHSSLLGRLNLSNVFYGYRQARTFEMEAVYGFGHNHWYVPSYQGEDHEHFTSTAGMNFNYRLGKTKAWGITLRPYIVWDLSANAYHAGHAQVQLTAGITYYFKGSNGKRYITKSRLYDRPEVDALNAKINDLREIVKGKDAELEKKHREVLELQRKLNDERRLRPAGK
;
A
#
# COMPACT_ATOMS: atom_id res chain seq x y z
N MET A 1 -21.60 39.30 14.46
CA MET A 1 -20.86 38.86 13.29
C MET A 1 -19.45 38.44 13.75
N GLY A 2 -19.21 37.18 13.98
CA GLY A 2 -17.89 36.64 14.32
C GLY A 2 -17.44 35.75 13.17
N ALA A 3 -16.57 36.27 12.32
CA ALA A 3 -15.92 35.46 11.30
C ALA A 3 -14.97 34.48 12.00
N VAL A 4 -15.34 33.21 12.13
CA VAL A 4 -14.41 32.15 12.48
C VAL A 4 -13.53 31.93 11.25
N ALA A 5 -12.36 32.57 11.23
CA ALA A 5 -11.32 32.27 10.29
C ALA A 5 -10.84 30.84 10.59
N LEU A 6 -11.32 29.88 9.82
CA LEU A 6 -10.72 28.55 9.72
C LEU A 6 -9.36 28.70 9.02
N THR A 7 -8.34 29.14 9.75
CA THR A 7 -6.96 28.99 9.35
C THR A 7 -6.59 27.53 9.45
N GLY A 8 -7.05 26.74 8.52
CA GLY A 8 -6.51 25.43 8.24
C GLY A 8 -5.10 25.64 7.67
N SER A 9 -4.12 25.84 8.55
CA SER A 9 -2.73 25.69 8.17
C SER A 9 -2.53 24.22 7.81
N ALA A 10 -2.66 23.91 6.52
CA ALA A 10 -2.17 22.68 5.97
C ALA A 10 -0.65 22.71 6.19
N GLN A 11 -0.21 22.21 7.36
CA GLN A 11 1.20 22.01 7.62
C GLN A 11 1.67 20.99 6.59
N TYR A 12 2.34 21.51 5.57
CA TYR A 12 3.03 20.70 4.58
C TYR A 12 4.19 20.00 5.30
N VAL A 13 3.96 18.79 5.77
CA VAL A 13 5.01 17.95 6.35
C VAL A 13 5.68 17.24 5.18
N GLY A 14 6.81 17.78 4.70
CA GLY A 14 7.63 17.14 3.68
C GLY A 14 8.01 15.72 4.09
N HIS A 15 8.08 14.80 3.12
CA HIS A 15 8.53 13.43 3.39
C HIS A 15 10.01 13.44 3.82
N LYS A 16 10.37 12.52 4.73
CA LYS A 16 11.76 12.25 5.11
C LYS A 16 12.27 11.01 4.37
N ALA A 17 13.60 10.89 4.23
CA ALA A 17 14.21 9.77 3.50
C ALA A 17 13.73 8.38 3.97
N PHE A 18 13.53 8.20 5.26
CA PHE A 18 13.09 6.92 5.86
C PHE A 18 11.58 6.79 6.08
N ASP A 19 10.78 7.76 5.63
CA ASP A 19 9.33 7.63 5.71
C ASP A 19 8.82 6.52 4.78
N ASN A 20 7.86 5.74 5.27
CA ASN A 20 7.25 4.61 4.56
C ASN A 20 8.25 3.52 4.13
N CYS A 21 9.37 3.39 4.86
CA CYS A 21 10.30 2.30 4.71
C CYS A 21 9.88 1.11 5.58
N TYR A 22 10.24 -0.08 5.13
CA TYR A 22 10.03 -1.32 5.86
C TYR A 22 11.20 -2.27 5.59
N ALA A 23 11.40 -3.20 6.51
CA ALA A 23 12.34 -4.29 6.37
C ALA A 23 11.68 -5.59 6.85
N GLY A 24 12.16 -6.72 6.34
CA GLY A 24 11.62 -8.00 6.76
C GLY A 24 12.52 -9.17 6.42
N VAL A 25 12.13 -10.31 6.96
CA VAL A 25 12.75 -11.61 6.72
C VAL A 25 11.69 -12.57 6.23
N GLN A 26 12.09 -13.53 5.41
CA GLN A 26 11.19 -14.51 4.83
C GLN A 26 11.85 -15.89 4.75
N LEU A 27 11.02 -16.92 4.82
CA LEU A 27 11.37 -18.33 4.67
C LEU A 27 10.38 -18.97 3.70
N GLY A 28 10.84 -19.97 2.95
CA GLY A 28 9.97 -20.69 2.04
C GLY A 28 10.74 -21.66 1.18
N GLY A 29 10.27 -21.85 -0.04
CA GLY A 29 10.90 -22.75 -1.00
C GLY A 29 10.79 -22.27 -2.43
N SER A 30 11.68 -22.78 -3.27
CA SER A 30 11.61 -22.65 -4.71
C SER A 30 11.65 -24.01 -5.37
N THR A 31 11.02 -24.11 -6.52
CA THR A 31 11.03 -25.32 -7.36
C THR A 31 11.02 -24.93 -8.83
N PRO A 32 11.72 -25.66 -9.71
CA PRO A 32 11.62 -25.44 -11.14
C PRO A 32 10.17 -25.61 -11.61
N MET A 33 9.74 -24.74 -12.54
CA MET A 33 8.37 -24.77 -13.05
C MET A 33 8.11 -25.97 -13.97
N LYS A 34 9.12 -26.43 -14.69
CA LYS A 34 9.00 -27.53 -15.68
C LYS A 34 10.22 -28.44 -15.66
N GLY A 35 10.01 -29.71 -16.02
CA GLY A 35 11.10 -30.67 -16.22
C GLY A 35 11.53 -31.43 -14.97
N HIS A 36 10.94 -31.15 -13.80
CA HIS A 36 11.28 -31.76 -12.51
C HIS A 36 10.05 -32.13 -11.70
N ALA A 37 10.20 -33.01 -10.72
CA ALA A 37 9.17 -33.30 -9.75
C ALA A 37 8.96 -32.06 -8.85
N PHE A 38 7.78 -31.47 -8.88
CA PHE A 38 7.51 -30.17 -8.22
C PHE A 38 7.93 -30.14 -6.76
N PHE A 39 7.48 -31.11 -5.96
CA PHE A 39 7.85 -31.16 -4.54
C PHE A 39 9.21 -31.84 -4.30
N GLY A 40 9.62 -32.78 -5.16
CA GLY A 40 10.89 -33.50 -5.03
C GLY A 40 12.10 -32.63 -5.32
N SER A 41 11.94 -31.58 -6.09
CA SER A 41 12.99 -30.60 -6.45
C SER A 41 12.91 -29.30 -5.66
N ALA A 42 12.04 -29.23 -4.64
CA ALA A 42 11.88 -28.04 -3.83
C ALA A 42 13.14 -27.80 -2.99
N ARG A 43 13.64 -26.54 -3.05
CA ARG A 43 14.78 -26.06 -2.27
C ARG A 43 14.32 -25.03 -1.26
N THR A 44 14.88 -25.09 -0.07
CA THR A 44 14.59 -24.11 0.99
C THR A 44 15.18 -22.75 0.63
N LEU A 45 14.38 -21.70 0.79
CA LEU A 45 14.79 -20.31 0.64
C LEU A 45 14.71 -19.56 1.96
N MET A 46 15.75 -18.77 2.24
CA MET A 46 15.72 -17.73 3.26
C MET A 46 15.94 -16.38 2.56
N GLY A 47 15.27 -15.31 3.01
CA GLY A 47 15.44 -14.02 2.35
C GLY A 47 15.27 -12.83 3.28
N PHE A 48 15.80 -11.71 2.79
CA PHE A 48 15.71 -10.39 3.39
C PHE A 48 15.05 -9.45 2.40
N GLN A 49 14.35 -8.46 2.92
CA GLN A 49 13.73 -7.42 2.11
C GLN A 49 13.88 -6.06 2.77
N LEU A 50 14.10 -5.07 1.95
CA LEU A 50 14.09 -3.66 2.33
C LEU A 50 13.30 -2.89 1.28
N GLY A 51 12.29 -2.16 1.69
CA GLY A 51 11.45 -1.46 0.72
C GLY A 51 11.01 -0.09 1.20
N LYS A 52 10.51 0.68 0.24
CA LYS A 52 9.95 2.01 0.44
C LYS A 52 8.70 2.20 -0.39
N GLN A 53 7.66 2.68 0.27
CA GLN A 53 6.43 3.10 -0.40
C GLN A 53 6.54 4.60 -0.72
N PHE A 54 6.48 4.97 -1.99
CA PHE A 54 6.54 6.37 -2.43
C PHE A 54 5.17 7.03 -2.43
N THR A 55 4.17 6.29 -2.87
CA THR A 55 2.77 6.72 -2.89
C THR A 55 1.91 5.65 -2.21
N PRO A 56 0.63 5.88 -1.94
CA PRO A 56 -0.26 4.83 -1.44
C PRO A 56 -0.32 3.59 -2.32
N THR A 57 -0.05 3.74 -3.61
CA THR A 57 -0.20 2.67 -4.61
C THR A 57 1.13 2.11 -5.10
N VAL A 58 2.20 2.91 -5.11
CA VAL A 58 3.48 2.52 -5.73
C VAL A 58 4.62 2.55 -4.72
N GLY A 59 5.42 1.51 -4.73
CA GLY A 59 6.64 1.37 -3.93
C GLY A 59 7.72 0.60 -4.67
N VAL A 60 8.89 0.51 -4.06
CA VAL A 60 10.01 -0.32 -4.51
C VAL A 60 10.51 -1.18 -3.35
N GLU A 61 11.09 -2.31 -3.70
CA GLU A 61 11.66 -3.26 -2.74
C GLU A 61 12.94 -3.85 -3.30
N LEU A 62 13.99 -3.84 -2.50
CA LEU A 62 15.18 -4.66 -2.70
C LEU A 62 14.98 -5.95 -1.92
N GLN A 63 15.08 -7.08 -2.60
CA GLN A 63 14.93 -8.40 -2.02
C GLN A 63 16.18 -9.21 -2.33
N THR A 64 16.70 -9.92 -1.33
CA THR A 64 17.77 -10.92 -1.50
C THR A 64 17.29 -12.22 -0.91
N THR A 65 17.33 -13.31 -1.69
CA THR A 65 17.02 -14.66 -1.26
C THR A 65 18.24 -15.56 -1.41
N LEU A 66 18.41 -16.44 -0.44
CA LEU A 66 19.46 -17.42 -0.35
C LEU A 66 18.85 -18.82 -0.49
N GLY A 67 19.27 -19.56 -1.47
CA GLY A 67 18.95 -20.99 -1.57
C GLY A 67 19.79 -21.79 -0.59
N ILE A 68 19.13 -22.46 0.35
CA ILE A 68 19.82 -23.25 1.37
C ILE A 68 20.01 -24.68 0.86
N ASN A 69 21.24 -25.13 0.90
CA ASN A 69 21.58 -26.52 0.56
C ASN A 69 21.14 -27.46 1.67
N THR A 70 19.99 -28.12 1.47
CA THR A 70 19.42 -29.09 2.41
C THR A 70 19.80 -30.54 2.08
N SER A 71 20.64 -30.76 1.08
CA SER A 71 21.13 -32.10 0.75
C SER A 71 21.96 -32.70 1.88
N GLY A 72 21.87 -34.03 2.07
CA GLY A 72 22.66 -34.73 3.10
C GLY A 72 24.17 -34.60 2.87
N VAL A 73 24.94 -34.71 3.95
CA VAL A 73 26.40 -34.74 3.84
C VAL A 73 26.80 -35.89 2.92
N GLY A 74 27.62 -35.61 1.90
CA GLY A 74 28.00 -36.57 0.85
C GLY A 74 27.08 -36.62 -0.37
N GLN A 75 25.90 -35.98 -0.32
CA GLN A 75 24.98 -35.80 -1.44
C GLN A 75 24.95 -34.35 -1.94
N ARG A 76 25.70 -33.46 -1.29
CA ARG A 76 25.77 -32.05 -1.67
C ARG A 76 26.55 -31.90 -2.96
N GLY A 77 25.93 -31.29 -3.94
CA GLY A 77 26.61 -30.87 -5.17
C GLY A 77 27.66 -29.79 -4.92
N THR A 78 27.48 -28.96 -3.89
CA THR A 78 28.43 -27.94 -3.46
C THR A 78 28.91 -28.18 -2.04
N GLN A 79 30.09 -27.74 -1.67
CA GLN A 79 30.58 -27.75 -0.28
C GLN A 79 29.96 -26.62 0.55
N ASN A 80 29.30 -25.63 -0.10
CA ASN A 80 28.70 -24.49 0.53
C ASN A 80 27.32 -24.82 1.13
N ALA A 81 27.01 -24.17 2.23
CA ALA A 81 25.66 -24.24 2.83
C ALA A 81 24.61 -23.48 2.01
N ILE A 82 25.03 -22.64 1.08
CA ILE A 82 24.20 -21.82 0.20
C ILE A 82 24.41 -22.31 -1.23
N ASP A 83 23.31 -22.62 -1.92
CA ASP A 83 23.33 -23.04 -3.33
C ASP A 83 23.36 -21.83 -4.26
N ASN A 84 22.61 -20.78 -3.94
CA ASN A 84 22.54 -19.58 -4.75
C ASN A 84 22.17 -18.35 -3.95
N ILE A 85 22.53 -17.19 -4.47
CA ILE A 85 22.12 -15.87 -3.97
C ILE A 85 21.40 -15.15 -5.10
N HIS A 86 20.11 -14.82 -4.88
CA HIS A 86 19.31 -14.07 -5.82
C HIS A 86 18.96 -12.71 -5.21
N SER A 87 19.41 -11.63 -5.85
CA SER A 87 19.11 -10.24 -5.46
C SER A 87 18.29 -9.58 -6.55
N SER A 88 17.18 -8.95 -6.18
CA SER A 88 16.25 -8.33 -7.12
C SER A 88 15.75 -6.97 -6.65
N LEU A 89 15.55 -6.07 -7.60
CA LEU A 89 14.86 -4.79 -7.42
C LEU A 89 13.45 -4.91 -7.99
N LEU A 90 12.46 -4.78 -7.11
CA LEU A 90 11.07 -5.04 -7.41
C LEU A 90 10.25 -3.75 -7.31
N GLY A 91 9.48 -3.44 -8.34
CA GLY A 91 8.38 -2.48 -8.28
C GLY A 91 7.16 -3.13 -7.64
N ARG A 92 6.45 -2.40 -6.78
CA ARG A 92 5.25 -2.86 -6.07
C ARG A 92 4.07 -1.96 -6.39
N LEU A 93 2.95 -2.56 -6.77
CA LEU A 93 1.69 -1.88 -7.01
C LEU A 93 0.65 -2.39 -6.01
N ASN A 94 0.20 -1.54 -5.08
CA ASN A 94 -0.82 -1.90 -4.10
C ASN A 94 -2.20 -1.94 -4.75
N LEU A 95 -2.64 -3.13 -5.16
CA LEU A 95 -3.93 -3.38 -5.81
C LEU A 95 -5.10 -3.04 -4.89
N SER A 96 -4.96 -3.30 -3.60
CA SER A 96 -6.00 -2.96 -2.64
C SER A 96 -6.29 -1.46 -2.59
N ASN A 97 -5.25 -0.61 -2.72
CA ASN A 97 -5.42 0.83 -2.76
C ASN A 97 -5.87 1.35 -4.13
N VAL A 98 -5.50 0.65 -5.22
CA VAL A 98 -5.99 0.97 -6.57
C VAL A 98 -7.50 0.73 -6.68
N PHE A 99 -7.99 -0.44 -6.24
CA PHE A 99 -9.39 -0.83 -6.44
C PHE A 99 -10.34 -0.29 -5.36
N TYR A 100 -9.87 -0.20 -4.12
CA TYR A 100 -10.73 0.15 -2.97
C TYR A 100 -10.40 1.50 -2.35
N GLY A 101 -9.48 2.27 -2.95
CA GLY A 101 -8.99 3.54 -2.41
C GLY A 101 -8.09 3.36 -1.20
N TYR A 102 -7.39 4.43 -0.83
CA TYR A 102 -6.48 4.44 0.31
C TYR A 102 -7.21 4.31 1.65
N ARG A 103 -6.71 3.45 2.53
CA ARG A 103 -7.19 3.27 3.89
C ARG A 103 -6.02 2.98 4.82
N GLN A 104 -5.71 3.90 5.71
CA GLN A 104 -4.57 3.78 6.64
C GLN A 104 -4.67 2.57 7.59
N ALA A 105 -5.87 2.26 8.05
CA ALA A 105 -6.12 1.16 8.99
C ALA A 105 -6.36 -0.21 8.33
N ARG A 106 -6.07 -0.34 7.02
CA ARG A 106 -6.29 -1.60 6.31
C ARG A 106 -5.44 -2.72 6.91
N THR A 107 -6.09 -3.83 7.20
CA THR A 107 -5.44 -5.00 7.80
C THR A 107 -4.88 -5.95 6.75
N PHE A 108 -5.59 -6.13 5.64
CA PHE A 108 -5.17 -6.99 4.53
C PHE A 108 -4.96 -6.18 3.26
N GLU A 109 -3.81 -6.36 2.62
CA GLU A 109 -3.43 -5.69 1.38
C GLU A 109 -2.86 -6.69 0.39
N MET A 110 -3.27 -6.54 -0.87
CA MET A 110 -2.71 -7.28 -2.01
C MET A 110 -1.88 -6.34 -2.86
N GLU A 111 -0.72 -6.81 -3.28
CA GLU A 111 0.18 -6.04 -4.14
C GLU A 111 0.64 -6.91 -5.30
N ALA A 112 0.63 -6.36 -6.49
CA ALA A 112 1.33 -6.92 -7.63
C ALA A 112 2.80 -6.50 -7.57
N VAL A 113 3.68 -7.41 -7.96
CA VAL A 113 5.13 -7.23 -7.90
C VAL A 113 5.71 -7.62 -9.24
N TYR A 114 6.61 -6.78 -9.74
CA TYR A 114 7.40 -7.07 -10.93
C TYR A 114 8.76 -6.38 -10.84
N GLY A 115 9.80 -7.05 -11.32
CA GLY A 115 11.14 -6.47 -11.35
C GLY A 115 12.19 -7.37 -11.94
N PHE A 116 13.43 -6.93 -11.76
CA PHE A 116 14.61 -7.60 -12.32
C PHE A 116 15.61 -7.86 -11.20
N GLY A 117 16.46 -8.86 -11.45
CA GLY A 117 17.45 -9.28 -10.48
C GLY A 117 18.61 -10.02 -11.12
N HIS A 118 19.50 -10.41 -10.26
CA HIS A 118 20.69 -11.17 -10.56
C HIS A 118 20.75 -12.37 -9.64
N ASN A 119 21.02 -13.53 -10.19
CA ASN A 119 21.16 -14.79 -9.47
C ASN A 119 22.55 -15.36 -9.67
N HIS A 120 23.25 -15.58 -8.59
CA HIS A 120 24.56 -16.21 -8.57
C HIS A 120 24.43 -17.64 -8.02
N TRP A 121 24.78 -18.61 -8.82
CA TRP A 121 24.78 -20.04 -8.45
C TRP A 121 26.19 -20.50 -8.15
N TYR A 122 26.36 -21.12 -7.01
CA TYR A 122 27.60 -21.77 -6.61
C TYR A 122 27.65 -23.18 -7.18
N VAL A 123 28.72 -23.46 -7.91
CA VAL A 123 28.97 -24.77 -8.52
C VAL A 123 30.15 -25.43 -7.81
N PRO A 124 30.14 -26.78 -7.64
CA PRO A 124 31.31 -27.47 -7.12
C PRO A 124 32.52 -27.21 -8.00
N SER A 125 33.67 -26.93 -7.40
CA SER A 125 34.93 -26.57 -8.13
C SER A 125 35.38 -27.63 -9.14
N TYR A 126 34.93 -28.89 -9.00
CA TYR A 126 35.22 -29.97 -9.95
C TYR A 126 34.25 -30.00 -11.14
N GLN A 127 33.16 -29.20 -11.14
CA GLN A 127 32.16 -29.17 -12.18
C GLN A 127 32.27 -27.90 -13.06
N GLY A 128 33.13 -26.94 -12.73
CA GLY A 128 33.32 -25.72 -13.50
C GLY A 128 33.27 -24.45 -12.66
N GLU A 129 32.97 -23.35 -13.35
CA GLU A 129 32.88 -22.02 -12.74
C GLU A 129 31.44 -21.76 -12.24
N ASP A 130 31.31 -20.86 -11.29
CA ASP A 130 30.01 -20.36 -10.80
C ASP A 130 29.23 -19.70 -11.96
N HIS A 131 27.90 -19.82 -11.91
CA HIS A 131 27.03 -19.28 -12.97
C HIS A 131 26.30 -18.04 -12.49
N GLU A 132 26.26 -17.05 -13.37
CA GLU A 132 25.53 -15.81 -13.16
C GLU A 132 24.38 -15.68 -14.16
N HIS A 133 23.21 -15.36 -13.66
CA HIS A 133 21.99 -15.23 -14.44
C HIS A 133 21.29 -13.92 -14.16
N PHE A 134 20.94 -13.21 -15.22
CA PHE A 134 20.02 -12.09 -15.11
C PHE A 134 18.58 -12.61 -15.08
N THR A 135 17.78 -12.10 -14.15
CA THR A 135 16.45 -12.65 -13.87
C THR A 135 15.35 -11.60 -13.96
N SER A 136 14.13 -12.05 -14.25
CA SER A 136 12.90 -11.27 -14.07
C SER A 136 12.00 -11.98 -13.08
N THR A 137 11.41 -11.21 -12.18
CA THR A 137 10.52 -11.71 -11.13
C THR A 137 9.16 -11.07 -11.27
N ALA A 138 8.09 -11.88 -11.26
CA ALA A 138 6.72 -11.39 -11.17
C ALA A 138 5.94 -12.19 -10.12
N GLY A 139 4.97 -11.56 -9.48
CA GLY A 139 4.13 -12.24 -8.49
C GLY A 139 3.26 -11.30 -7.69
N MET A 140 2.86 -11.79 -6.52
CA MET A 140 1.97 -11.05 -5.63
C MET A 140 2.47 -11.10 -4.19
N ASN A 141 2.18 -10.04 -3.43
CA ASN A 141 2.31 -10.03 -1.99
C ASN A 141 0.92 -9.99 -1.36
N PHE A 142 0.68 -10.89 -0.43
CA PHE A 142 -0.50 -10.88 0.43
C PHE A 142 -0.03 -10.48 1.83
N ASN A 143 -0.30 -9.23 2.20
CA ASN A 143 0.17 -8.64 3.46
C ASN A 143 -0.95 -8.60 4.47
N TYR A 144 -0.73 -9.17 5.65
CA TYR A 144 -1.63 -9.08 6.79
C TYR A 144 -0.98 -8.29 7.90
N ARG A 145 -1.47 -7.08 8.18
CA ARG A 145 -0.89 -6.16 9.18
C ARG A 145 -1.44 -6.43 10.56
N LEU A 146 -0.56 -6.57 11.54
CA LEU A 146 -0.85 -6.95 12.90
C LEU A 146 -1.00 -5.74 13.84
N GLY A 147 -1.86 -5.92 14.85
CA GLY A 147 -2.01 -4.98 15.96
C GLY A 147 -2.65 -3.64 15.59
N LYS A 148 -2.80 -2.77 16.58
CA LYS A 148 -3.40 -1.43 16.43
C LYS A 148 -2.48 -0.47 15.69
N THR A 149 -1.17 -0.58 15.90
CA THR A 149 -0.15 0.29 15.26
C THR A 149 0.14 -0.09 13.82
N LYS A 150 -0.24 -1.32 13.38
CA LYS A 150 0.06 -1.85 12.05
C LYS A 150 1.55 -1.82 11.68
N ALA A 151 2.43 -1.82 12.69
CA ALA A 151 3.88 -1.77 12.51
C ALA A 151 4.46 -3.12 12.08
N TRP A 152 3.81 -4.22 12.42
CA TRP A 152 4.19 -5.56 12.04
C TRP A 152 3.22 -6.14 11.02
N GLY A 153 3.73 -6.97 10.12
CA GLY A 153 2.92 -7.69 9.15
C GLY A 153 3.47 -9.08 8.87
N ILE A 154 2.56 -9.96 8.50
CA ILE A 154 2.89 -11.26 7.91
C ILE A 154 2.63 -11.13 6.41
N THR A 155 3.56 -11.60 5.60
CA THR A 155 3.46 -11.53 4.14
C THR A 155 3.62 -12.91 3.54
N LEU A 156 2.72 -13.31 2.65
CA LEU A 156 2.83 -14.50 1.78
C LEU A 156 3.15 -14.02 0.36
N ARG A 157 4.13 -14.66 -0.30
CA ARG A 157 4.72 -14.22 -1.56
C ARG A 157 4.85 -15.36 -2.57
N PRO A 158 3.85 -15.64 -3.37
CA PRO A 158 3.98 -16.47 -4.56
C PRO A 158 4.62 -15.67 -5.70
N TYR A 159 5.79 -16.11 -6.15
CA TYR A 159 6.56 -15.49 -7.24
C TYR A 159 6.91 -16.50 -8.31
N ILE A 160 7.08 -16.01 -9.53
CA ILE A 160 7.72 -16.71 -10.62
C ILE A 160 8.98 -15.91 -10.97
N VAL A 161 10.11 -16.61 -11.03
CA VAL A 161 11.40 -16.04 -11.38
C VAL A 161 11.86 -16.71 -12.66
N TRP A 162 12.07 -15.92 -13.71
CA TRP A 162 12.60 -16.37 -15.00
C TRP A 162 14.08 -16.05 -15.10
N ASP A 163 14.85 -17.00 -15.58
CA ASP A 163 16.20 -16.77 -16.06
C ASP A 163 16.13 -16.19 -17.48
N LEU A 164 16.64 -14.99 -17.65
CA LEU A 164 16.65 -14.27 -18.92
C LEU A 164 17.90 -14.55 -19.76
N SER A 165 18.89 -15.26 -19.22
CA SER A 165 20.17 -15.55 -19.89
C SER A 165 20.00 -16.56 -21.05
N ALA A 166 18.94 -17.37 -21.01
CA ALA A 166 18.66 -18.40 -22.00
C ALA A 166 17.20 -18.33 -22.47
N ASN A 167 16.87 -17.54 -23.49
CA ASN A 167 15.52 -17.40 -24.03
C ASN A 167 14.48 -16.87 -23.00
N ALA A 168 14.32 -15.58 -22.95
CA ALA A 168 13.45 -14.87 -22.02
C ALA A 168 12.05 -15.49 -21.89
N TYR A 169 11.56 -15.58 -20.66
CA TYR A 169 10.20 -16.01 -20.29
C TYR A 169 9.79 -17.44 -20.71
N HIS A 170 10.75 -18.34 -20.86
CA HIS A 170 10.46 -19.74 -21.13
C HIS A 170 10.22 -20.52 -19.83
N ALA A 171 9.15 -21.33 -19.77
CA ALA A 171 8.78 -22.09 -18.57
C ALA A 171 9.86 -23.10 -18.10
N GLY A 172 10.73 -23.56 -19.01
CA GLY A 172 11.88 -24.45 -18.71
C GLY A 172 13.00 -23.75 -17.92
N HIS A 173 13.01 -22.42 -17.94
CA HIS A 173 13.99 -21.56 -17.25
C HIS A 173 13.32 -20.73 -16.15
N ALA A 174 12.16 -21.16 -15.69
CA ALA A 174 11.40 -20.48 -14.64
C ALA A 174 11.38 -21.31 -13.37
N GLN A 175 11.38 -20.60 -12.24
CA GLN A 175 11.21 -21.18 -10.90
C GLN A 175 9.96 -20.57 -10.25
N VAL A 176 9.19 -21.40 -9.58
CA VAL A 176 8.13 -20.97 -8.67
C VAL A 176 8.72 -20.82 -7.29
N GLN A 177 8.55 -19.68 -6.68
CA GLN A 177 8.96 -19.41 -5.31
C GLN A 177 7.72 -19.12 -4.47
N LEU A 178 7.62 -19.76 -3.31
CA LEU A 178 6.60 -19.46 -2.32
C LEU A 178 7.30 -19.19 -0.99
N THR A 179 7.20 -17.97 -0.51
CA THR A 179 7.80 -17.57 0.75
C THR A 179 6.76 -16.93 1.67
N ALA A 180 6.93 -17.12 2.97
CA ALA A 180 6.21 -16.42 4.01
C ALA A 180 7.20 -15.68 4.89
N GLY A 181 6.84 -14.49 5.36
CA GLY A 181 7.77 -13.66 6.10
C GLY A 181 7.10 -12.72 7.08
N ILE A 182 7.95 -12.11 7.90
CA ILE A 182 7.57 -11.07 8.84
C ILE A 182 8.20 -9.77 8.37
N THR A 183 7.37 -8.72 8.29
CA THR A 183 7.77 -7.39 7.85
C THR A 183 7.53 -6.39 8.96
N TYR A 184 8.52 -5.57 9.25
CA TYR A 184 8.43 -4.44 10.16
C TYR A 184 8.40 -3.13 9.38
N TYR A 185 7.34 -2.35 9.57
CA TYR A 185 7.19 -1.02 9.02
C TYR A 185 7.74 -0.01 10.03
N PHE A 186 8.76 0.75 9.63
CA PHE A 186 9.45 1.67 10.53
C PHE A 186 8.51 2.72 11.11
N LYS A 187 8.81 3.19 12.32
CA LYS A 187 8.02 4.18 13.06
C LYS A 187 7.82 5.44 12.21
N GLY A 188 6.57 5.79 11.94
CA GLY A 188 6.22 6.87 11.03
C GLY A 188 5.91 6.43 9.59
N SER A 189 6.14 5.15 9.25
CA SER A 189 5.88 4.56 7.93
C SER A 189 4.43 4.17 7.68
N ASN A 190 3.50 4.58 8.53
CA ASN A 190 2.10 4.17 8.44
C ASN A 190 1.30 5.00 7.42
N GLY A 191 1.88 5.31 6.29
CA GLY A 191 1.20 6.02 5.21
C GLY A 191 0.98 7.51 5.46
N LYS A 192 1.69 8.11 6.39
CA LYS A 192 1.47 9.51 6.76
C LYS A 192 2.19 10.54 5.89
N ARG A 193 3.24 10.16 5.16
CA ARG A 193 4.11 11.10 4.46
C ARG A 193 4.55 10.54 3.11
N TYR A 194 3.61 10.44 2.21
CA TYR A 194 3.93 10.08 0.83
C TYR A 194 4.56 11.25 0.06
N ILE A 195 5.21 10.97 -1.06
CA ILE A 195 5.82 11.99 -1.93
C ILE A 195 4.77 12.88 -2.61
N THR A 196 3.49 12.60 -2.45
CA THR A 196 2.42 13.42 -3.00
C THR A 196 2.24 14.72 -2.24
N LYS A 197 2.11 15.85 -2.97
CA LYS A 197 1.85 17.18 -2.42
C LYS A 197 0.44 17.35 -1.84
N SER A 198 -0.48 16.42 -2.07
CA SER A 198 -1.86 16.45 -1.58
C SER A 198 -2.00 15.69 -0.27
N ARG A 199 -2.74 16.23 0.68
CA ARG A 199 -3.19 15.49 1.86
C ARG A 199 -4.08 14.33 1.39
N LEU A 200 -3.67 13.11 1.70
CA LEU A 200 -4.51 11.94 1.48
C LEU A 200 -5.47 11.81 2.65
N TYR A 201 -6.75 11.89 2.34
CA TYR A 201 -7.82 11.59 3.30
C TYR A 201 -8.06 10.09 3.32
N ASP A 202 -8.16 9.53 4.51
CA ASP A 202 -8.63 8.15 4.68
C ASP A 202 -10.12 8.09 4.29
N ARG A 203 -10.55 7.01 3.64
CA ARG A 203 -11.95 6.85 3.19
C ARG A 203 -12.97 7.04 4.31
N PRO A 204 -12.79 6.48 5.54
CA PRO A 204 -13.65 6.81 6.67
C PRO A 204 -13.68 8.29 7.06
N GLU A 205 -12.56 9.02 6.90
CA GLU A 205 -12.51 10.47 7.15
C GLU A 205 -13.33 11.23 6.11
N VAL A 206 -13.26 10.82 4.84
CA VAL A 206 -14.07 11.40 3.75
C VAL A 206 -15.56 11.12 3.96
N ASP A 207 -15.91 9.89 4.36
CA ASP A 207 -17.30 9.52 4.63
C ASP A 207 -17.87 10.31 5.82
N ALA A 208 -17.09 10.51 6.88
CA ALA A 208 -17.47 11.33 8.03
C ALA A 208 -17.64 12.83 7.66
N LEU A 209 -16.77 13.36 6.82
CA LEU A 209 -16.88 14.74 6.30
C LEU A 209 -18.13 14.91 5.43
N ASN A 210 -18.42 13.94 4.57
CA ASN A 210 -19.62 13.95 3.73
C ASN A 210 -20.91 13.87 4.56
N ALA A 211 -20.94 13.03 5.60
CA ALA A 211 -22.05 12.98 6.55
C ALA A 211 -22.27 14.36 7.21
N LYS A 212 -21.21 14.98 7.71
CA LYS A 212 -21.27 16.33 8.31
C LYS A 212 -21.72 17.40 7.33
N ILE A 213 -21.30 17.32 6.06
CA ILE A 213 -21.76 18.24 5.00
C ILE A 213 -23.27 18.08 4.79
N ASN A 214 -23.78 16.85 4.77
CA ASN A 214 -25.22 16.59 4.60
C ASN A 214 -26.03 17.12 5.78
N ASP A 215 -25.58 16.88 7.03
CA ASP A 215 -26.21 17.46 8.23
C ASP A 215 -26.28 18.98 8.17
N LEU A 216 -25.18 19.62 7.79
CA LEU A 216 -25.14 21.09 7.65
C LEU A 216 -26.09 21.59 6.57
N ARG A 217 -26.24 20.86 5.45
CA ARG A 217 -27.19 21.20 4.39
C ARG A 217 -28.64 21.13 4.88
N GLU A 218 -28.97 20.13 5.68
CA GLU A 218 -30.32 20.00 6.28
C GLU A 218 -30.60 21.15 7.25
N ILE A 219 -29.60 21.51 8.11
CA ILE A 219 -29.73 22.65 9.02
C ILE A 219 -29.94 23.95 8.27
N VAL A 220 -29.16 24.21 7.19
CA VAL A 220 -29.31 25.39 6.36
C VAL A 220 -30.71 25.42 5.74
N LYS A 221 -31.18 24.33 5.14
CA LYS A 221 -32.52 24.23 4.57
C LYS A 221 -33.62 24.53 5.59
N GLY A 222 -33.46 24.02 6.83
CA GLY A 222 -34.39 24.33 7.93
C GLY A 222 -34.39 25.81 8.31
N LYS A 223 -33.22 26.44 8.36
CA LYS A 223 -33.08 27.87 8.65
C LYS A 223 -33.64 28.78 7.53
N ASP A 224 -33.46 28.38 6.29
CA ASP A 224 -34.03 29.11 5.14
C ASP A 224 -35.58 29.09 5.19
N ALA A 225 -36.18 27.94 5.50
CA ALA A 225 -37.62 27.82 5.68
C ALA A 225 -38.15 28.65 6.86
N GLU A 226 -37.41 28.71 7.99
CA GLU A 226 -37.72 29.57 9.12
C GLU A 226 -37.63 31.07 8.77
N LEU A 227 -36.60 31.44 8.02
CA LEU A 227 -36.43 32.81 7.50
C LEU A 227 -37.56 33.24 6.58
N GLU A 228 -37.97 32.36 5.66
CA GLU A 228 -39.10 32.66 4.76
C GLU A 228 -40.42 32.81 5.55
N LYS A 229 -40.64 32.05 6.60
CA LYS A 229 -41.80 32.18 7.46
C LYS A 229 -41.80 33.53 8.18
N LYS A 230 -40.68 33.91 8.79
CA LYS A 230 -40.52 35.21 9.47
C LYS A 230 -40.63 36.37 8.50
N HIS A 231 -40.11 36.25 7.28
CA HIS A 231 -40.25 37.27 6.27
C HIS A 231 -41.73 37.50 5.89
N ARG A 232 -42.51 36.45 5.75
CA ARG A 232 -43.97 36.56 5.52
C ARG A 232 -44.68 37.22 6.71
N GLU A 233 -44.36 36.87 7.94
CA GLU A 233 -44.92 37.52 9.15
C GLU A 233 -44.59 39.03 9.17
N VAL A 234 -43.36 39.41 8.85
CA VAL A 234 -42.97 40.85 8.77
C VAL A 234 -43.77 41.57 7.69
N LEU A 235 -43.96 40.98 6.51
CA LEU A 235 -44.77 41.60 5.45
C LEU A 235 -46.25 41.77 5.85
N GLU A 236 -46.83 40.81 6.57
CA GLU A 236 -48.21 40.91 7.10
C GLU A 236 -48.31 42.03 8.14
N LEU A 237 -47.35 42.12 9.06
CA LEU A 237 -47.31 43.19 10.07
C LEU A 237 -47.15 44.57 9.44
N GLN A 238 -46.32 44.68 8.42
CA GLN A 238 -46.16 45.92 7.66
C GLN A 238 -47.47 46.34 6.95
N ARG A 239 -48.21 45.39 6.38
CA ARG A 239 -49.52 45.67 5.78
C ARG A 239 -50.50 46.20 6.82
N LYS A 240 -50.63 45.48 7.97
CA LYS A 240 -51.50 45.92 9.06
C LYS A 240 -51.13 47.33 9.57
N LEU A 241 -49.86 47.61 9.75
CA LEU A 241 -49.40 48.94 10.18
C LEU A 241 -49.73 50.02 9.16
N ASN A 242 -49.61 49.73 7.87
CA ASN A 242 -49.97 50.69 6.83
C ASN A 242 -51.47 50.93 6.75
N ASP A 243 -52.30 49.91 6.95
CA ASP A 243 -53.74 50.04 6.98
C ASP A 243 -54.21 50.83 8.22
N GLU A 244 -53.63 50.60 9.40
CA GLU A 244 -53.89 51.44 10.57
C GLU A 244 -53.48 52.86 10.40
N ARG A 245 -52.35 53.17 9.73
CA ARG A 245 -51.93 54.54 9.38
C ARG A 245 -52.89 55.24 8.43
N ARG A 246 -53.50 54.49 7.51
CA ARG A 246 -54.51 55.04 6.60
C ARG A 246 -55.83 55.34 7.27
N LEU A 247 -56.18 54.59 8.32
CA LEU A 247 -57.42 54.73 9.07
C LEU A 247 -57.37 55.86 10.16
N ARG A 248 -56.16 56.28 10.53
CA ARG A 248 -56.02 57.39 11.46
C ARG A 248 -56.33 58.73 10.70
N PRO A 249 -57.42 59.43 11.03
CA PRO A 249 -57.70 60.76 10.44
C PRO A 249 -56.56 61.70 10.79
N ALA A 250 -56.11 62.51 9.82
CA ALA A 250 -55.15 63.55 10.07
C ALA A 250 -55.72 64.45 11.17
N GLY A 251 -55.17 64.29 12.36
CA GLY A 251 -55.60 65.16 13.47
C GLY A 251 -55.28 66.59 13.19
N LYS A 252 -56.29 67.42 13.33
CA LYS A 252 -56.21 68.89 13.32
C LYS A 252 -55.25 69.39 14.39
#